data_ade9fa1cb67fc38e2bc44ec8feb658ec
#
_entry.id   ade9fa1cb67fc38e2bc44ec8feb658ec
#
_cell.length_a   1.000
_cell.length_b   1.000
_cell.length_c   1.000
_cell.angle_alpha   90.00
_cell.angle_beta   90.00
_cell.angle_gamma   90.00
#
_symmetry.space_group_name_H-M   'P 1'
#
loop_
_entity.id
_entity.type
_entity.pdbx_description
1 polymer ?
#
loop_
_entity_poly.entity_id
_entity_poly.type
_entity_poly.pdbx_seq_one_letter_code
_entity_poly.pdbx_strand_id
1 'polypeptide(L)'
;MGAGAEFDAIRGLLVTWGAQAAGIGDDAAVLAIPAGERLVVSTDASVENVHFRREWMTAEEIGGRAAAAALSDLAAMGATPCGLLLALGIPKGWLSELEPLARGVGTVAASAGCPIVGGNVSAAGELSLTITVLGSAGQPIPRSGARQGDIMFVTGRFGGPGAALRALLAGRQPVAAHRARFVAPVPRLREARWLAEHGARAAIDISDGLVADASHLARASGVSLSLDERAVPCVPGVSVEDAFASGEEYELLVAVPPASDIRADEFEREFGLPLTAIGVVIAPGASAVTLRGSLAVGLRGYDHLS
;
A
#
# COMPACT_ATOMS: atom_id res chain seq x y z
N MET A 1 1.96 -21.71 28.26
CA MET A 1 1.09 -20.56 27.88
C MET A 1 0.04 -20.38 28.96
N GLY A 2 -0.24 -19.11 29.35
CA GLY A 2 -1.22 -18.77 30.39
C GLY A 2 -2.63 -19.24 30.05
N ALA A 3 -3.52 -19.26 31.06
CA ALA A 3 -4.94 -19.52 30.88
C ALA A 3 -5.69 -18.16 30.81
N GLY A 4 -6.70 -18.04 29.95
CA GLY A 4 -7.56 -16.86 29.84
C GLY A 4 -7.90 -16.52 28.37
N ALA A 5 -8.93 -15.68 28.20
CA ALA A 5 -9.46 -15.32 26.88
C ALA A 5 -8.43 -14.71 25.91
N GLU A 6 -7.47 -13.95 26.44
CA GLU A 6 -6.36 -13.37 25.67
C GLU A 6 -5.46 -14.47 25.07
N PHE A 7 -5.02 -15.42 25.93
CA PHE A 7 -4.18 -16.52 25.48
C PHE A 7 -4.93 -17.49 24.56
N ASP A 8 -6.25 -17.65 24.72
CA ASP A 8 -7.09 -18.42 23.80
C ASP A 8 -7.14 -17.74 22.41
N ALA A 9 -7.29 -16.39 22.38
CA ALA A 9 -7.22 -15.61 21.18
C ALA A 9 -5.86 -15.74 20.48
N ILE A 10 -4.75 -15.57 21.22
CA ILE A 10 -3.39 -15.73 20.68
C ILE A 10 -3.18 -17.13 20.11
N ARG A 11 -3.60 -18.17 20.82
CA ARG A 11 -3.52 -19.55 20.30
C ARG A 11 -4.31 -19.74 19.00
N GLY A 12 -5.51 -19.14 18.91
CA GLY A 12 -6.32 -19.14 17.69
C GLY A 12 -5.60 -18.52 16.52
N LEU A 13 -4.99 -17.35 16.71
CA LEU A 13 -4.17 -16.67 15.71
C LEU A 13 -2.99 -17.53 15.24
N LEU A 14 -2.22 -18.09 16.18
CA LEU A 14 -1.05 -18.93 15.87
C LEU A 14 -1.45 -20.21 15.10
N VAL A 15 -2.57 -20.84 15.46
CA VAL A 15 -3.10 -22.01 14.73
C VAL A 15 -3.50 -21.62 13.31
N THR A 16 -4.15 -20.47 13.13
CA THR A 16 -4.59 -19.97 11.82
C THR A 16 -3.40 -19.66 10.91
N TRP A 17 -2.35 -19.07 11.44
CA TRP A 17 -1.14 -18.70 10.67
C TRP A 17 -0.18 -19.89 10.44
N GLY A 18 -0.18 -20.88 11.33
CA GLY A 18 0.64 -22.08 11.20
C GLY A 18 2.12 -21.78 10.94
N ALA A 19 2.66 -22.26 9.82
CA ALA A 19 4.05 -22.07 9.45
C ALA A 19 4.47 -20.60 9.29
N GLN A 20 3.55 -19.69 8.97
CA GLN A 20 3.81 -18.26 8.85
C GLN A 20 4.23 -17.61 10.17
N ALA A 21 3.84 -18.18 11.29
CA ALA A 21 4.12 -17.69 12.64
C ALA A 21 5.02 -18.64 13.45
N ALA A 22 5.73 -19.55 12.80
CA ALA A 22 6.54 -20.59 13.46
C ALA A 22 7.69 -20.03 14.33
N GLY A 23 8.11 -18.79 14.08
CA GLY A 23 9.15 -18.12 14.85
C GLY A 23 8.67 -17.40 16.12
N ILE A 24 7.35 -17.40 16.41
CA ILE A 24 6.80 -16.75 17.60
C ILE A 24 6.92 -17.69 18.80
N GLY A 25 7.55 -17.23 19.88
CA GLY A 25 7.69 -18.03 21.10
C GLY A 25 8.51 -17.35 22.21
N ASP A 26 9.37 -16.43 21.86
CA ASP A 26 10.17 -15.62 22.77
C ASP A 26 9.55 -14.24 22.98
N ASP A 27 10.12 -13.45 23.91
CA ASP A 27 9.67 -12.08 24.22
C ASP A 27 9.87 -11.10 23.04
N ALA A 28 10.76 -11.42 22.12
CA ALA A 28 11.03 -10.63 20.91
C ALA A 28 11.48 -11.50 19.74
N ALA A 29 11.20 -11.04 18.54
CA ALA A 29 11.70 -11.66 17.31
C ALA A 29 13.15 -11.24 17.02
N VAL A 30 13.97 -12.20 16.58
CA VAL A 30 15.32 -11.95 16.08
C VAL A 30 15.31 -12.11 14.57
N LEU A 31 15.60 -11.02 13.84
CA LEU A 31 15.61 -11.02 12.38
C LEU A 31 17.04 -10.87 11.85
N ALA A 32 17.39 -11.73 10.91
CA ALA A 32 18.64 -11.61 10.18
C ALA A 32 18.44 -10.71 8.95
N ILE A 33 19.23 -9.65 8.86
CA ILE A 33 19.28 -8.78 7.66
C ILE A 33 20.49 -9.19 6.81
N PRO A 34 20.32 -9.39 5.49
CA PRO A 34 21.43 -9.73 4.61
C PRO A 34 22.58 -8.72 4.70
N ALA A 35 23.81 -9.21 4.63
CA ALA A 35 24.99 -8.35 4.70
C ALA A 35 24.99 -7.32 3.55
N GLY A 36 25.17 -6.05 3.90
CA GLY A 36 25.15 -4.93 2.94
C GLY A 36 23.75 -4.35 2.69
N GLU A 37 22.68 -4.93 3.22
CA GLU A 37 21.35 -4.37 3.15
C GLU A 37 21.03 -3.50 4.39
N ARG A 38 20.05 -2.62 4.22
CA ARG A 38 19.49 -1.77 5.27
C ARG A 38 18.13 -2.28 5.69
N LEU A 39 17.87 -2.25 6.99
CA LEU A 39 16.53 -2.50 7.52
C LEU A 39 15.60 -1.34 7.11
N VAL A 40 14.44 -1.69 6.56
CA VAL A 40 13.34 -0.78 6.21
C VAL A 40 12.17 -1.15 7.12
N VAL A 41 11.58 -0.16 7.79
CA VAL A 41 10.48 -0.37 8.73
C VAL A 41 9.38 0.64 8.46
N SER A 42 8.14 0.18 8.41
CA SER A 42 6.95 1.03 8.41
C SER A 42 5.89 0.46 9.34
N THR A 43 4.96 1.32 9.75
CA THR A 43 3.79 0.94 10.53
C THR A 43 2.56 1.65 10.00
N ASP A 44 1.48 0.91 9.86
CA ASP A 44 0.19 1.40 9.39
C ASP A 44 -0.93 0.94 10.31
N ALA A 45 -1.96 1.76 10.47
CA ALA A 45 -3.11 1.49 11.32
C ALA A 45 -4.40 1.46 10.50
N SER A 46 -5.14 0.36 10.61
CA SER A 46 -6.46 0.19 10.02
C SER A 46 -7.50 0.16 11.15
N VAL A 47 -8.36 1.19 11.21
CA VAL A 47 -9.30 1.42 12.32
C VAL A 47 -10.73 1.40 11.77
N GLU A 48 -11.63 0.69 12.48
CA GLU A 48 -13.06 0.64 12.18
C GLU A 48 -13.65 2.05 12.18
N ASN A 49 -14.59 2.31 11.28
CA ASN A 49 -15.25 3.60 11.04
C ASN A 49 -14.34 4.74 10.51
N VAL A 50 -13.03 4.50 10.40
CA VAL A 50 -12.07 5.42 9.76
C VAL A 50 -11.64 4.85 8.41
N HIS A 51 -11.04 3.68 8.38
CA HIS A 51 -10.47 3.06 7.18
C HIS A 51 -11.39 2.00 6.56
N PHE A 52 -12.30 1.44 7.33
CA PHE A 52 -13.29 0.44 6.89
C PHE A 52 -14.54 0.49 7.74
N ARG A 53 -15.61 -0.11 7.24
CA ARG A 53 -16.83 -0.37 8.01
C ARG A 53 -17.19 -1.84 7.91
N ARG A 54 -17.71 -2.39 9.01
CA ARG A 54 -18.09 -3.81 9.13
C ARG A 54 -19.11 -4.23 8.06
N GLU A 55 -20.01 -3.35 7.68
CA GLU A 55 -21.03 -3.61 6.66
C GLU A 55 -20.49 -3.63 5.21
N TRP A 56 -19.28 -3.15 4.98
CA TRP A 56 -18.67 -3.07 3.64
C TRP A 56 -17.78 -4.27 3.30
N MET A 57 -17.23 -4.92 4.33
CA MET A 57 -16.16 -5.91 4.18
C MET A 57 -16.33 -7.04 5.18
N THR A 58 -15.96 -8.25 4.77
CA THR A 58 -15.81 -9.37 5.69
C THR A 58 -14.57 -9.19 6.57
N ALA A 59 -14.50 -9.91 7.70
CA ALA A 59 -13.33 -9.88 8.57
C ALA A 59 -12.04 -10.32 7.83
N GLU A 60 -12.14 -11.30 6.94
CA GLU A 60 -11.03 -11.77 6.12
C GLU A 60 -10.53 -10.68 5.15
N GLU A 61 -11.45 -9.97 4.48
CA GLU A 61 -11.10 -8.82 3.63
C GLU A 61 -10.45 -7.69 4.44
N ILE A 62 -10.95 -7.39 5.64
CA ILE A 62 -10.37 -6.35 6.52
C ILE A 62 -8.93 -6.71 6.89
N GLY A 63 -8.68 -7.94 7.36
CA GLY A 63 -7.34 -8.41 7.71
C GLY A 63 -6.37 -8.39 6.53
N GLY A 64 -6.82 -8.89 5.37
CA GLY A 64 -6.02 -8.91 4.15
C GLY A 64 -5.67 -7.50 3.65
N ARG A 65 -6.66 -6.59 3.63
CA ARG A 65 -6.46 -5.21 3.21
C ARG A 65 -5.50 -4.45 4.13
N ALA A 66 -5.62 -4.61 5.44
CA ALA A 66 -4.71 -3.98 6.39
C ALA A 66 -3.25 -4.47 6.20
N ALA A 67 -3.04 -5.76 5.96
CA ALA A 67 -1.72 -6.30 5.67
C ALA A 67 -1.16 -5.80 4.32
N ALA A 68 -2.01 -5.69 3.30
CA ALA A 68 -1.60 -5.19 1.99
C ALA A 68 -1.21 -3.71 2.02
N ALA A 69 -1.97 -2.88 2.74
CA ALA A 69 -1.67 -1.47 2.94
C ALA A 69 -0.28 -1.28 3.59
N ALA A 70 -0.04 -1.94 4.71
CA ALA A 70 1.26 -1.85 5.39
C ALA A 70 2.43 -2.35 4.52
N LEU A 71 2.24 -3.45 3.76
CA LEU A 71 3.26 -3.98 2.85
C LEU A 71 3.52 -3.07 1.64
N SER A 72 2.58 -2.21 1.28
CA SER A 72 2.74 -1.23 0.20
C SER A 72 3.85 -0.22 0.50
N ASP A 73 4.05 0.15 1.76
CA ASP A 73 5.16 1.01 2.16
C ASP A 73 6.53 0.36 1.88
N LEU A 74 6.65 -0.95 2.13
CA LEU A 74 7.87 -1.68 1.77
C LEU A 74 8.05 -1.75 0.24
N ALA A 75 6.95 -1.91 -0.50
CA ALA A 75 6.98 -1.85 -1.95
C ALA A 75 7.46 -0.49 -2.44
N ALA A 76 6.93 0.64 -1.90
CA ALA A 76 7.38 1.97 -2.26
C ALA A 76 8.89 2.17 -2.07
N MET A 77 9.49 1.47 -1.11
CA MET A 77 10.93 1.50 -0.82
C MET A 77 11.75 0.48 -1.61
N GLY A 78 11.13 -0.40 -2.43
CA GLY A 78 11.80 -1.49 -3.11
C GLY A 78 12.37 -2.55 -2.17
N ALA A 79 11.82 -2.67 -0.96
CA ALA A 79 12.32 -3.57 0.08
C ALA A 79 11.73 -4.98 -0.02
N THR A 80 12.52 -5.98 0.34
CA THR A 80 12.06 -7.36 0.50
C THR A 80 11.52 -7.54 1.91
N PRO A 81 10.25 -7.96 2.10
CA PRO A 81 9.70 -8.21 3.43
C PRO A 81 10.47 -9.28 4.19
N CYS A 82 10.69 -9.08 5.49
CA CYS A 82 11.33 -10.04 6.37
C CYS A 82 10.60 -10.26 7.71
N GLY A 83 9.55 -9.47 7.99
CA GLY A 83 8.74 -9.65 9.19
C GLY A 83 7.51 -8.76 9.22
N LEU A 84 6.44 -9.26 9.85
CA LEU A 84 5.21 -8.53 10.12
C LEU A 84 4.85 -8.70 11.61
N LEU A 85 4.52 -7.61 12.26
CA LEU A 85 3.98 -7.57 13.62
C LEU A 85 2.54 -7.05 13.55
N LEU A 86 1.60 -7.71 14.26
CA LEU A 86 0.22 -7.26 14.37
C LEU A 86 -0.12 -6.89 15.82
N ALA A 87 -0.36 -5.61 16.09
CA ALA A 87 -1.02 -5.18 17.32
C ALA A 87 -2.53 -5.03 17.05
N LEU A 88 -3.33 -5.88 17.70
CA LEU A 88 -4.76 -5.99 17.50
C LEU A 88 -5.51 -5.46 18.72
N GLY A 89 -6.27 -4.37 18.52
CA GLY A 89 -7.29 -3.92 19.46
C GLY A 89 -8.64 -4.51 19.05
N ILE A 90 -9.22 -5.40 19.90
CA ILE A 90 -10.41 -6.15 19.52
C ILE A 90 -11.60 -5.91 20.46
N PRO A 91 -12.75 -5.39 19.96
CA PRO A 91 -13.99 -5.33 20.72
C PRO A 91 -14.60 -6.72 20.91
N LYS A 92 -15.37 -6.91 21.99
CA LYS A 92 -16.05 -8.19 22.28
C LYS A 92 -16.91 -8.69 21.10
N GLY A 93 -17.55 -7.79 20.36
CA GLY A 93 -18.37 -8.13 19.19
C GLY A 93 -17.62 -8.66 17.97
N TRP A 94 -16.29 -8.61 17.99
CA TRP A 94 -15.43 -9.12 16.92
C TRP A 94 -14.71 -10.43 17.28
N LEU A 95 -14.86 -10.94 18.50
CA LEU A 95 -14.14 -12.15 18.93
C LEU A 95 -14.46 -13.38 18.08
N SER A 96 -15.71 -13.51 17.59
CA SER A 96 -16.10 -14.59 16.68
C SER A 96 -15.49 -14.48 15.27
N GLU A 97 -15.01 -13.29 14.91
CA GLU A 97 -14.44 -13.00 13.60
C GLU A 97 -12.90 -13.03 13.59
N LEU A 98 -12.29 -13.39 14.74
CA LEU A 98 -10.84 -13.36 14.89
C LEU A 98 -10.12 -14.30 13.92
N GLU A 99 -10.64 -15.51 13.70
CA GLU A 99 -10.07 -16.50 12.77
C GLU A 99 -10.13 -16.03 11.31
N PRO A 100 -11.28 -15.57 10.77
CA PRO A 100 -11.33 -14.99 9.42
C PRO A 100 -10.40 -13.79 9.25
N LEU A 101 -10.35 -12.88 10.24
CA LEU A 101 -9.45 -11.72 10.21
C LEU A 101 -7.99 -12.14 10.15
N ALA A 102 -7.58 -13.10 10.99
CA ALA A 102 -6.23 -13.66 11.00
C ALA A 102 -5.90 -14.35 9.65
N ARG A 103 -6.86 -15.06 9.06
CA ARG A 103 -6.69 -15.71 7.76
C ARG A 103 -6.41 -14.69 6.66
N GLY A 104 -7.11 -13.56 6.67
CA GLY A 104 -6.86 -12.47 5.74
C GLY A 104 -5.43 -11.92 5.84
N VAL A 105 -4.98 -11.59 7.05
CA VAL A 105 -3.59 -11.17 7.30
C VAL A 105 -2.60 -12.22 6.82
N GLY A 106 -2.80 -13.49 7.23
CA GLY A 106 -1.91 -14.60 6.90
C GLY A 106 -1.81 -14.86 5.40
N THR A 107 -2.92 -14.78 4.67
CA THR A 107 -2.95 -14.97 3.20
C THR A 107 -2.10 -13.94 2.48
N VAL A 108 -2.22 -12.67 2.85
CA VAL A 108 -1.44 -11.59 2.23
C VAL A 108 0.03 -11.68 2.65
N ALA A 109 0.31 -11.92 3.92
CA ALA A 109 1.67 -12.11 4.41
C ALA A 109 2.36 -13.29 3.70
N ALA A 110 1.66 -14.41 3.51
CA ALA A 110 2.17 -15.57 2.78
C ALA A 110 2.47 -15.25 1.31
N SER A 111 1.57 -14.56 0.62
CA SER A 111 1.76 -14.17 -0.79
C SER A 111 2.95 -13.22 -0.98
N ALA A 112 3.23 -12.40 0.03
CA ALA A 112 4.37 -11.49 0.08
C ALA A 112 5.69 -12.16 0.54
N GLY A 113 5.66 -13.42 0.94
CA GLY A 113 6.80 -14.10 1.56
C GLY A 113 7.22 -13.46 2.90
N CYS A 114 6.30 -12.81 3.61
CA CYS A 114 6.53 -12.07 4.84
C CYS A 114 6.11 -12.92 6.04
N PRO A 115 7.01 -13.44 6.89
CA PRO A 115 6.62 -14.16 8.10
C PRO A 115 5.97 -13.22 9.11
N ILE A 116 5.01 -13.74 9.87
CA ILE A 116 4.43 -13.04 11.02
C ILE A 116 5.32 -13.36 12.22
N VAL A 117 5.96 -12.35 12.76
CA VAL A 117 7.04 -12.53 13.74
C VAL A 117 6.65 -12.11 15.17
N GLY A 118 5.46 -11.58 15.34
CA GLY A 118 4.95 -11.20 16.65
C GLY A 118 3.72 -10.31 16.59
N GLY A 119 3.36 -9.76 17.74
CA GLY A 119 2.24 -8.84 17.85
C GLY A 119 1.73 -8.73 19.27
N ASN A 120 0.56 -8.13 19.39
CA ASN A 120 -0.14 -7.98 20.67
C ASN A 120 -1.65 -8.09 20.44
N VAL A 121 -2.37 -8.57 21.42
CA VAL A 121 -3.85 -8.58 21.42
C VAL A 121 -4.34 -7.88 22.67
N SER A 122 -5.22 -6.91 22.52
CA SER A 122 -5.81 -6.20 23.65
C SER A 122 -7.31 -5.92 23.41
N ALA A 123 -8.06 -5.79 24.49
CA ALA A 123 -9.44 -5.33 24.41
C ALA A 123 -9.47 -3.86 23.98
N ALA A 124 -10.39 -3.50 23.09
CA ALA A 124 -10.59 -2.13 22.61
C ALA A 124 -12.06 -1.80 22.42
N GLY A 125 -12.37 -0.52 22.26
CA GLY A 125 -13.73 -0.05 21.96
C GLY A 125 -14.13 -0.24 20.51
N GLU A 126 -13.16 -0.15 19.59
CA GLU A 126 -13.30 -0.35 18.15
C GLU A 126 -12.24 -1.33 17.65
N LEU A 127 -12.52 -2.01 16.53
CA LEU A 127 -11.53 -2.88 15.91
C LEU A 127 -10.40 -2.04 15.30
N SER A 128 -9.17 -2.34 15.70
CA SER A 128 -7.98 -1.71 15.14
C SER A 128 -6.89 -2.73 14.89
N LEU A 129 -6.30 -2.67 13.70
CA LEU A 129 -5.15 -3.46 13.30
C LEU A 129 -3.99 -2.49 13.07
N THR A 130 -3.00 -2.48 13.95
CA THR A 130 -1.75 -1.77 13.71
C THR A 130 -0.73 -2.79 13.25
N ILE A 131 -0.31 -2.67 12.00
CA ILE A 131 0.62 -3.60 11.37
C ILE A 131 1.95 -2.88 11.16
N THR A 132 3.00 -3.43 11.79
CA THR A 132 4.37 -3.01 11.55
C THR A 132 5.03 -4.03 10.63
N VAL A 133 5.57 -3.55 9.52
CA VAL A 133 6.29 -4.37 8.54
C VAL A 133 7.77 -4.04 8.56
N LEU A 134 8.57 -5.09 8.48
CA LEU A 134 10.01 -5.03 8.40
C LEU A 134 10.45 -5.64 7.07
N GLY A 135 11.39 -4.99 6.42
CA GLY A 135 11.97 -5.44 5.17
C GLY A 135 13.41 -5.01 5.08
N SER A 136 14.09 -5.44 4.02
CA SER A 136 15.47 -5.03 3.76
C SER A 136 15.68 -4.72 2.29
N ALA A 137 16.64 -3.82 2.02
CA ALA A 137 17.06 -3.46 0.67
C ALA A 137 18.52 -3.01 0.68
N GLY A 138 19.26 -3.34 -0.37
CA GLY A 138 20.64 -2.85 -0.55
C GLY A 138 20.64 -1.33 -0.78
N GLN A 139 19.73 -0.85 -1.61
CA GLN A 139 19.51 0.57 -1.88
C GLN A 139 18.00 0.85 -1.87
N PRO A 140 17.41 1.19 -0.73
CA PRO A 140 16.00 1.60 -0.68
C PRO A 140 15.73 2.79 -1.59
N ILE A 141 14.62 2.78 -2.33
CA ILE A 141 14.21 3.89 -3.18
C ILE A 141 13.61 4.98 -2.28
N PRO A 142 14.19 6.19 -2.20
CA PRO A 142 13.62 7.26 -1.39
C PRO A 142 12.50 8.01 -2.12
N ARG A 143 11.68 8.75 -1.41
CA ARG A 143 10.79 9.79 -2.01
C ARG A 143 11.58 10.98 -2.55
N SER A 144 12.81 11.20 -2.07
CA SER A 144 13.63 12.41 -2.29
C SER A 144 14.67 12.28 -3.40
N GLY A 145 14.49 11.33 -4.34
CA GLY A 145 15.50 11.04 -5.36
C GLY A 145 15.23 11.63 -6.74
N ALA A 146 14.02 12.14 -7.01
CA ALA A 146 13.61 12.63 -8.32
C ALA A 146 14.41 13.88 -8.75
N ARG A 147 14.77 13.96 -10.03
CA ARG A 147 15.54 15.06 -10.63
C ARG A 147 14.86 15.60 -11.86
N GLN A 148 15.06 16.88 -12.13
CA GLN A 148 14.57 17.50 -13.36
C GLN A 148 14.96 16.68 -14.61
N GLY A 149 13.98 16.42 -15.46
CA GLY A 149 14.11 15.60 -16.66
C GLY A 149 13.75 14.12 -16.45
N ASP A 150 13.61 13.63 -15.21
CA ASP A 150 13.12 12.26 -14.98
C ASP A 150 11.69 12.12 -15.48
N ILE A 151 11.37 10.92 -15.98
CA ILE A 151 10.03 10.54 -16.44
C ILE A 151 9.25 9.97 -15.25
N MET A 152 8.02 10.42 -15.10
CA MET A 152 7.11 9.89 -14.08
C MET A 152 6.29 8.74 -14.64
N PHE A 153 6.44 7.57 -14.05
CA PHE A 153 5.65 6.39 -14.38
C PHE A 153 4.70 6.02 -13.25
N VAL A 154 3.59 5.39 -13.62
CA VAL A 154 2.70 4.71 -12.67
C VAL A 154 2.53 3.25 -13.05
N THR A 155 2.37 2.38 -12.05
CA THR A 155 1.96 0.99 -12.24
C THR A 155 0.43 0.88 -12.31
N GLY A 156 -0.07 -0.12 -13.00
CA GLY A 156 -1.48 -0.49 -12.97
C GLY A 156 -2.45 0.52 -13.58
N ARG A 157 -3.69 0.52 -13.07
CA ARG A 157 -4.80 1.39 -13.50
C ARG A 157 -5.50 1.96 -12.28
N PHE A 158 -6.04 3.17 -12.39
CA PHE A 158 -6.55 3.98 -11.29
C PHE A 158 -8.07 4.13 -11.28
N GLY A 159 -8.61 4.45 -10.10
CA GLY A 159 -9.99 4.88 -9.89
C GLY A 159 -10.92 3.79 -9.36
N GLY A 160 -10.46 2.53 -9.30
CA GLY A 160 -11.28 1.41 -8.83
C GLY A 160 -11.70 1.53 -7.37
N PRO A 161 -10.75 1.63 -6.42
CA PRO A 161 -11.04 1.79 -5.00
C PRO A 161 -11.90 3.01 -4.69
N GLY A 162 -11.58 4.18 -5.26
CA GLY A 162 -12.38 5.39 -5.07
C GLY A 162 -13.81 5.27 -5.60
N ALA A 163 -14.00 4.62 -6.75
CA ALA A 163 -15.33 4.36 -7.30
C ALA A 163 -16.14 3.39 -6.40
N ALA A 164 -15.49 2.37 -5.84
CA ALA A 164 -16.13 1.46 -4.89
C ALA A 164 -16.53 2.19 -3.60
N LEU A 165 -15.62 2.98 -3.04
CA LEU A 165 -15.88 3.75 -1.81
C LEU A 165 -17.06 4.73 -1.99
N ARG A 166 -17.09 5.48 -3.11
CA ARG A 166 -18.21 6.38 -3.41
C ARG A 166 -19.55 5.65 -3.52
N ALA A 167 -19.56 4.45 -4.10
CA ALA A 167 -20.77 3.63 -4.17
C ALA A 167 -21.23 3.19 -2.79
N LEU A 168 -20.31 2.69 -1.95
CA LEU A 168 -20.59 2.26 -0.58
C LEU A 168 -21.09 3.41 0.30
N LEU A 169 -20.45 4.57 0.24
CA LEU A 169 -20.90 5.78 0.96
C LEU A 169 -22.29 6.24 0.53
N ALA A 170 -22.66 6.04 -0.73
CA ALA A 170 -23.99 6.31 -1.25
C ALA A 170 -25.02 5.19 -0.99
N GLY A 171 -24.67 4.17 -0.20
CA GLY A 171 -25.54 3.01 0.10
C GLY A 171 -25.81 2.12 -1.12
N ARG A 172 -24.97 2.17 -2.15
CA ARG A 172 -25.08 1.39 -3.39
C ARG A 172 -24.07 0.27 -3.44
N GLN A 173 -24.40 -0.81 -4.14
CA GLN A 173 -23.44 -1.87 -4.42
C GLN A 173 -22.41 -1.37 -5.48
N PRO A 174 -21.11 -1.46 -5.20
CA PRO A 174 -20.09 -1.12 -6.17
C PRO A 174 -20.03 -2.15 -7.32
N VAL A 175 -19.51 -1.73 -8.47
CA VAL A 175 -19.14 -2.66 -9.55
C VAL A 175 -18.16 -3.69 -9.00
N ALA A 176 -18.36 -4.97 -9.31
CA ALA A 176 -17.58 -6.07 -8.73
C ALA A 176 -16.06 -5.90 -8.91
N ALA A 177 -15.61 -5.46 -10.10
CA ALA A 177 -14.20 -5.21 -10.38
C ALA A 177 -13.62 -4.06 -9.53
N HIS A 178 -14.39 -3.00 -9.28
CA HIS A 178 -13.97 -1.89 -8.43
C HIS A 178 -13.92 -2.32 -6.95
N ARG A 179 -14.95 -3.06 -6.50
CA ARG A 179 -14.97 -3.61 -5.14
C ARG A 179 -13.77 -4.53 -4.88
N ALA A 180 -13.45 -5.40 -5.82
CA ALA A 180 -12.31 -6.32 -5.68
C ALA A 180 -11.00 -5.56 -5.42
N ARG A 181 -10.77 -4.45 -6.11
CA ARG A 181 -9.57 -3.61 -5.89
C ARG A 181 -9.60 -2.89 -4.53
N PHE A 182 -10.78 -2.49 -4.07
CA PHE A 182 -10.95 -1.82 -2.77
C PHE A 182 -10.71 -2.78 -1.59
N VAL A 183 -11.22 -4.01 -1.66
CA VAL A 183 -11.15 -4.97 -0.54
C VAL A 183 -9.87 -5.82 -0.54
N ALA A 184 -9.22 -5.98 -1.70
CA ALA A 184 -8.04 -6.81 -1.88
C ALA A 184 -6.97 -6.10 -2.73
N PRO A 185 -6.40 -4.99 -2.22
CA PRO A 185 -5.27 -4.36 -2.89
C PRO A 185 -4.06 -5.30 -2.92
N VAL A 186 -3.21 -5.12 -3.92
CA VAL A 186 -2.00 -5.94 -4.11
C VAL A 186 -0.76 -5.06 -3.94
N PRO A 187 0.04 -5.26 -2.88
CA PRO A 187 1.29 -4.51 -2.70
C PRO A 187 2.29 -4.86 -3.81
N ARG A 188 2.84 -3.87 -4.49
CA ARG A 188 3.69 -4.00 -5.67
C ARG A 188 5.16 -4.33 -5.34
N LEU A 189 5.37 -5.33 -4.48
CA LEU A 189 6.69 -5.67 -3.93
C LEU A 189 7.70 -6.14 -4.99
N ARG A 190 7.28 -7.03 -5.89
CA ARG A 190 8.15 -7.58 -6.94
C ARG A 190 8.43 -6.53 -8.00
N GLU A 191 7.40 -5.80 -8.37
CA GLU A 191 7.43 -4.71 -9.35
C GLU A 191 8.37 -3.59 -8.88
N ALA A 192 8.29 -3.21 -7.61
CA ALA A 192 9.16 -2.18 -7.04
C ALA A 192 10.64 -2.59 -7.00
N ARG A 193 10.93 -3.83 -6.65
CA ARG A 193 12.32 -4.34 -6.68
C ARG A 193 12.89 -4.33 -8.09
N TRP A 194 12.09 -4.77 -9.06
CA TRP A 194 12.49 -4.69 -10.46
C TRP A 194 12.78 -3.24 -10.88
N LEU A 195 11.92 -2.29 -10.52
CA LEU A 195 12.11 -0.87 -10.79
C LEU A 195 13.39 -0.33 -10.11
N ALA A 196 13.67 -0.74 -8.87
CA ALA A 196 14.91 -0.39 -8.15
C ALA A 196 16.15 -0.89 -8.88
N GLU A 197 16.16 -2.14 -9.28
CA GLU A 197 17.27 -2.80 -10.00
C GLU A 197 17.54 -2.15 -11.37
N HIS A 198 16.50 -1.57 -12.00
CA HIS A 198 16.59 -0.90 -13.29
C HIS A 198 16.76 0.63 -13.19
N GLY A 199 17.04 1.14 -11.97
CA GLY A 199 17.51 2.51 -11.77
C GLY A 199 16.41 3.53 -11.49
N ALA A 200 15.26 3.14 -10.96
CA ALA A 200 14.29 4.07 -10.39
C ALA A 200 14.95 4.92 -9.30
N ARG A 201 14.71 6.24 -9.30
CA ARG A 201 15.35 7.19 -8.38
C ARG A 201 14.52 7.57 -7.19
N ALA A 202 13.22 7.69 -7.38
CA ALA A 202 12.29 7.99 -6.33
C ALA A 202 10.99 7.21 -6.56
N ALA A 203 10.34 6.82 -5.47
CA ALA A 203 9.06 6.15 -5.52
C ALA A 203 8.19 6.53 -4.32
N ILE A 204 6.89 6.41 -4.51
CA ILE A 204 5.85 6.47 -3.48
C ILE A 204 4.72 5.56 -3.93
N ASP A 205 4.03 4.92 -3.00
CA ASP A 205 2.76 4.27 -3.30
C ASP A 205 1.61 5.29 -3.30
N ILE A 206 0.51 4.94 -3.93
CA ILE A 206 -0.66 5.82 -4.04
C ILE A 206 -1.71 5.38 -3.03
N SER A 207 -1.75 6.07 -1.90
CA SER A 207 -2.69 5.84 -0.80
C SER A 207 -3.73 6.96 -0.64
N ASP A 208 -3.32 8.23 -0.78
CA ASP A 208 -4.19 9.39 -0.60
C ASP A 208 -4.76 9.94 -1.92
N GLY A 209 -4.25 9.44 -3.04
CA GLY A 209 -4.61 9.84 -4.38
C GLY A 209 -3.43 10.42 -5.16
N LEU A 210 -3.45 10.22 -6.47
CA LEU A 210 -2.31 10.47 -7.34
C LEU A 210 -1.72 11.88 -7.21
N VAL A 211 -2.56 12.93 -7.09
CA VAL A 211 -2.08 14.32 -6.97
C VAL A 211 -1.44 14.57 -5.59
N ALA A 212 -2.03 14.03 -4.52
CA ALA A 212 -1.52 14.18 -3.17
C ALA A 212 -0.15 13.51 -3.04
N ASP A 213 -0.06 12.24 -3.41
CA ASP A 213 1.17 11.46 -3.30
C ASP A 213 2.26 11.96 -4.24
N ALA A 214 1.90 12.38 -5.46
CA ALA A 214 2.81 13.08 -6.37
C ALA A 214 3.36 14.37 -5.74
N SER A 215 2.52 15.11 -5.00
CA SER A 215 2.96 16.33 -4.29
C SER A 215 3.92 16.03 -3.16
N HIS A 216 3.73 14.89 -2.45
CA HIS A 216 4.66 14.44 -1.41
C HIS A 216 6.02 14.07 -2.00
N LEU A 217 6.05 13.32 -3.10
CA LEU A 217 7.29 12.97 -3.81
C LEU A 217 8.01 14.22 -4.34
N ALA A 218 7.27 15.14 -4.96
CA ALA A 218 7.82 16.38 -5.49
C ALA A 218 8.48 17.25 -4.40
N ARG A 219 7.77 17.44 -3.28
CA ARG A 219 8.30 18.22 -2.13
C ARG A 219 9.52 17.55 -1.51
N ALA A 220 9.49 16.24 -1.30
CA ALA A 220 10.61 15.47 -0.76
C ALA A 220 11.86 15.56 -1.65
N SER A 221 11.67 15.66 -2.96
CA SER A 221 12.73 15.78 -3.96
C SER A 221 13.16 17.22 -4.25
N GLY A 222 12.45 18.25 -3.74
CA GLY A 222 12.73 19.66 -4.04
C GLY A 222 12.49 20.05 -5.50
N VAL A 223 11.50 19.42 -6.15
CA VAL A 223 11.16 19.61 -7.57
C VAL A 223 9.68 19.88 -7.75
N SER A 224 9.25 20.10 -8.99
CA SER A 224 7.84 20.07 -9.39
C SER A 224 7.60 18.96 -10.41
N LEU A 225 6.35 18.49 -10.48
CA LEU A 225 5.93 17.48 -11.46
C LEU A 225 4.94 18.10 -12.46
N SER A 226 5.10 17.77 -13.74
CA SER A 226 4.14 18.08 -14.79
C SER A 226 3.50 16.76 -15.28
N LEU A 227 2.27 16.50 -14.86
CA LEU A 227 1.54 15.27 -15.19
C LEU A 227 0.57 15.52 -16.34
N ASP A 228 0.44 14.56 -17.25
CA ASP A 228 -0.52 14.57 -18.34
C ASP A 228 -1.77 13.79 -17.94
N GLU A 229 -2.89 14.48 -17.75
CA GLU A 229 -4.15 13.87 -17.33
C GLU A 229 -4.63 12.76 -18.29
N ARG A 230 -4.32 12.91 -19.59
CA ARG A 230 -4.77 11.96 -20.62
C ARG A 230 -3.94 10.68 -20.64
N ALA A 231 -2.75 10.71 -20.04
CA ALA A 231 -1.88 9.55 -19.98
C ALA A 231 -2.18 8.64 -18.78
N VAL A 232 -2.95 9.11 -17.79
CA VAL A 232 -3.25 8.30 -16.59
C VAL A 232 -4.18 7.14 -16.96
N PRO A 233 -3.75 5.88 -16.73
CA PRO A 233 -4.54 4.71 -17.07
C PRO A 233 -5.69 4.52 -16.08
N CYS A 234 -6.92 4.69 -16.53
CA CYS A 234 -8.12 4.51 -15.70
C CYS A 234 -8.70 3.10 -15.84
N VAL A 235 -9.34 2.61 -14.78
CA VAL A 235 -10.20 1.42 -14.89
C VAL A 235 -11.46 1.73 -15.68
N PRO A 236 -12.10 0.76 -16.35
CA PRO A 236 -13.32 1.00 -17.14
C PRO A 236 -14.42 1.67 -16.32
N GLY A 237 -15.06 2.69 -16.89
CA GLY A 237 -16.18 3.39 -16.28
C GLY A 237 -15.82 4.44 -15.23
N VAL A 238 -14.55 4.76 -15.05
CA VAL A 238 -14.08 5.82 -14.15
C VAL A 238 -13.52 6.98 -14.97
N SER A 239 -13.89 8.20 -14.58
CA SER A 239 -13.35 9.42 -15.19
C SER A 239 -11.90 9.66 -14.76
N VAL A 240 -11.15 10.42 -15.54
CA VAL A 240 -9.77 10.81 -15.21
C VAL A 240 -9.74 11.60 -13.89
N GLU A 241 -10.71 12.51 -13.70
CA GLU A 241 -10.83 13.30 -12.46
C GLU A 241 -11.02 12.40 -11.23
N ASP A 242 -11.93 11.43 -11.33
CA ASP A 242 -12.15 10.44 -10.28
C ASP A 242 -10.92 9.56 -10.01
N ALA A 243 -10.17 9.23 -11.04
CA ALA A 243 -8.94 8.44 -10.92
C ALA A 243 -7.83 9.21 -10.22
N PHE A 244 -7.67 10.51 -10.49
CA PHE A 244 -6.72 11.36 -9.78
C PHE A 244 -7.03 11.56 -8.29
N ALA A 245 -8.32 11.56 -7.93
CA ALA A 245 -8.80 11.70 -6.56
C ALA A 245 -8.95 10.35 -5.83
N SER A 246 -8.71 9.23 -6.52
CA SER A 246 -8.86 7.90 -5.95
C SER A 246 -7.68 7.59 -5.02
N GLY A 247 -7.93 7.53 -3.73
CA GLY A 247 -7.02 6.96 -2.75
C GLY A 247 -7.09 5.42 -2.74
N GLU A 248 -6.21 4.83 -1.92
CA GLU A 248 -6.14 3.38 -1.64
C GLU A 248 -5.90 2.51 -2.88
N GLU A 249 -5.20 3.06 -3.85
CA GLU A 249 -4.82 2.33 -5.07
C GLU A 249 -3.69 1.33 -4.81
N TYR A 250 -2.74 1.67 -3.94
CA TYR A 250 -1.54 0.89 -3.63
C TYR A 250 -0.75 0.49 -4.88
N GLU A 251 -0.86 1.31 -5.91
CA GLU A 251 0.00 1.32 -7.09
C GLU A 251 1.20 2.24 -6.81
N LEU A 252 2.24 2.17 -7.62
CA LEU A 252 3.46 2.97 -7.46
C LEU A 252 3.48 4.16 -8.41
N LEU A 253 3.92 5.32 -7.90
CA LEU A 253 4.40 6.44 -8.69
C LEU A 253 5.92 6.49 -8.59
N VAL A 254 6.60 6.47 -9.74
CA VAL A 254 8.06 6.29 -9.79
C VAL A 254 8.71 7.32 -10.70
N ALA A 255 9.79 7.95 -10.25
CA ALA A 255 10.65 8.82 -11.06
C ALA A 255 11.81 8.01 -11.64
N VAL A 256 11.96 8.06 -12.96
CA VAL A 256 12.89 7.24 -13.72
C VAL A 256 13.77 8.12 -14.61
N PRO A 257 15.13 7.99 -14.56
CA PRO A 257 15.99 8.72 -15.46
C PRO A 257 15.70 8.39 -16.94
N PRO A 258 15.75 9.36 -17.87
CA PRO A 258 15.57 9.08 -19.30
C PRO A 258 16.55 8.08 -19.89
N ALA A 259 17.73 7.95 -19.27
CA ALA A 259 18.80 7.02 -19.68
C ALA A 259 18.76 5.68 -18.95
N SER A 260 17.66 5.37 -18.22
CA SER A 260 17.51 4.06 -17.57
C SER A 260 17.17 2.97 -18.57
N ASP A 261 17.39 1.73 -18.15
CA ASP A 261 17.02 0.54 -18.94
C ASP A 261 15.55 0.11 -18.71
N ILE A 262 14.76 0.92 -18.01
CA ILE A 262 13.34 0.64 -17.74
C ILE A 262 12.54 0.66 -19.04
N ARG A 263 11.96 -0.49 -19.38
CA ARG A 263 11.12 -0.70 -20.56
C ARG A 263 9.72 -1.11 -20.11
N ALA A 264 8.73 -0.31 -20.46
CA ALA A 264 7.34 -0.56 -20.09
C ALA A 264 6.79 -1.89 -20.64
N ASP A 265 7.20 -2.26 -21.87
CA ASP A 265 6.84 -3.53 -22.51
C ASP A 265 7.48 -4.75 -21.83
N GLU A 266 8.67 -4.61 -21.27
CA GLU A 266 9.35 -5.66 -20.50
C GLU A 266 8.68 -5.83 -19.14
N PHE A 267 8.39 -4.74 -18.45
CA PHE A 267 7.66 -4.73 -17.19
C PHE A 267 6.28 -5.40 -17.34
N GLU A 268 5.52 -5.04 -18.38
CA GLU A 268 4.19 -5.62 -18.62
C GLU A 268 4.28 -7.13 -18.94
N ARG A 269 5.31 -7.58 -19.68
CA ARG A 269 5.53 -9.01 -19.93
C ARG A 269 5.88 -9.79 -18.67
N GLU A 270 6.67 -9.18 -17.76
CA GLU A 270 7.12 -9.82 -16.51
C GLU A 270 5.98 -9.91 -15.48
N PHE A 271 5.19 -8.84 -15.33
CA PHE A 271 4.22 -8.72 -14.24
C PHE A 271 2.76 -8.80 -14.67
N GLY A 272 2.46 -8.77 -15.97
CA GLY A 272 1.09 -8.68 -16.47
C GLY A 272 0.38 -7.38 -16.08
N LEU A 273 1.15 -6.34 -15.73
CA LEU A 273 0.71 -5.07 -15.19
C LEU A 273 1.28 -3.93 -16.03
N PRO A 274 0.49 -2.95 -16.50
CA PRO A 274 1.03 -1.84 -17.27
C PRO A 274 1.92 -0.94 -16.42
N LEU A 275 3.01 -0.45 -17.03
CA LEU A 275 3.85 0.64 -16.52
C LEU A 275 3.67 1.83 -17.49
N THR A 276 3.05 2.90 -17.04
CA THR A 276 2.62 4.00 -17.92
C THR A 276 3.35 5.29 -17.57
N ALA A 277 3.99 5.90 -18.58
CA ALA A 277 4.56 7.24 -18.44
C ALA A 277 3.43 8.28 -18.41
N ILE A 278 3.33 9.02 -17.31
CA ILE A 278 2.26 10.01 -17.08
C ILE A 278 2.76 11.44 -16.95
N GLY A 279 4.07 11.69 -17.02
CA GLY A 279 4.59 13.03 -16.87
C GLY A 279 6.10 13.11 -16.80
N VAL A 280 6.57 14.26 -16.38
CA VAL A 280 8.00 14.56 -16.24
C VAL A 280 8.25 15.39 -14.99
N VAL A 281 9.45 15.25 -14.43
CA VAL A 281 9.96 16.08 -13.36
C VAL A 281 10.47 17.39 -13.97
N ILE A 282 10.02 18.52 -13.44
CA ILE A 282 10.41 19.86 -13.88
C ILE A 282 11.12 20.63 -12.74
N ALA A 283 11.73 21.74 -13.06
CA ALA A 283 12.32 22.63 -12.07
C ALA A 283 11.28 23.05 -11.03
N PRO A 284 11.70 23.33 -9.77
CA PRO A 284 10.79 23.80 -8.73
C PRO A 284 9.99 25.02 -9.19
N GLY A 285 8.68 25.00 -8.98
CA GLY A 285 7.75 26.06 -9.33
C GLY A 285 6.80 26.42 -8.19
N ALA A 286 5.80 27.25 -8.45
CA ALA A 286 4.82 27.68 -7.46
C ALA A 286 3.95 26.53 -6.93
N SER A 287 3.76 25.48 -7.74
CA SER A 287 3.00 24.26 -7.38
C SER A 287 3.89 23.03 -7.45
N ALA A 288 3.73 22.12 -6.48
CA ALA A 288 4.45 20.85 -6.48
C ALA A 288 4.05 19.97 -7.68
N VAL A 289 2.76 20.01 -8.07
CA VAL A 289 2.20 19.28 -9.20
C VAL A 289 1.44 20.25 -10.10
N THR A 290 1.66 20.14 -11.40
CA THR A 290 0.87 20.80 -12.44
C THR A 290 0.27 19.75 -13.36
N LEU A 291 -1.01 19.93 -13.74
CA LEU A 291 -1.70 19.04 -14.65
C LEU A 291 -1.71 19.66 -16.05
N ARG A 292 -1.34 18.88 -17.06
CA ARG A 292 -1.48 19.24 -18.47
C ARG A 292 -2.79 18.63 -18.97
N GLY A 293 -3.78 19.49 -19.16
CA GLY A 293 -5.14 19.12 -19.58
C GLY A 293 -6.17 20.12 -19.13
N SER A 294 -7.38 19.69 -18.90
CA SER A 294 -8.54 20.53 -18.52
C SER A 294 -8.91 20.46 -17.04
N LEU A 295 -8.30 19.55 -16.28
CA LEU A 295 -8.59 19.41 -14.86
C LEU A 295 -8.05 20.61 -14.06
N ALA A 296 -8.91 21.16 -13.20
CA ALA A 296 -8.52 22.24 -12.30
C ALA A 296 -7.53 21.74 -11.24
N VAL A 297 -6.51 22.54 -10.95
CA VAL A 297 -5.53 22.26 -9.88
C VAL A 297 -6.20 22.50 -8.51
N GLY A 298 -7.04 21.59 -8.07
CA GLY A 298 -7.78 21.71 -6.81
C GLY A 298 -8.10 20.36 -6.17
N LEU A 299 -7.65 19.27 -6.80
CA LEU A 299 -7.81 17.93 -6.27
C LEU A 299 -7.00 17.80 -4.98
N ARG A 300 -7.68 17.66 -3.85
CA ARG A 300 -7.06 17.39 -2.56
C ARG A 300 -7.09 15.89 -2.31
N GLY A 301 -6.01 15.33 -1.78
CA GLY A 301 -6.00 13.99 -1.22
C GLY A 301 -6.82 13.88 0.06
N TYR A 302 -6.94 12.67 0.56
CA TYR A 302 -7.57 12.41 1.85
C TYR A 302 -6.70 13.01 2.98
N ASP A 303 -7.34 13.60 3.98
CA ASP A 303 -6.68 14.14 5.17
C ASP A 303 -7.35 13.56 6.42
N HIS A 304 -6.61 12.76 7.17
CA HIS A 304 -7.08 12.07 8.38
C HIS A 304 -7.48 13.01 9.53
N LEU A 305 -7.06 14.28 9.50
CA LEU A 305 -7.25 15.24 10.60
C LEU A 305 -8.13 16.44 10.21
N SER A 306 -8.71 16.45 9.00
CA SER A 306 -9.59 17.52 8.51
C SER A 306 -11.08 17.19 8.62
#